data_1e8a512c0ae7f29ccc96f71b542c662d
#
_entry.id   1e8a512c0ae7f29ccc96f71b542c662d
#
_cell.length_a   1.000
_cell.length_b   1.000
_cell.length_c   1.000
_cell.angle_alpha   90.00
_cell.angle_beta   90.00
_cell.angle_gamma   90.00
#
_symmetry.space_group_name_H-M   'P 1'
#
loop_
_entity.id
_entity.type
_entity.pdbx_description
1 polymer ?
#
loop_
_entity_poly.entity_id
_entity_poly.type
_entity_poly.pdbx_seq_one_letter_code
_entity_poly.pdbx_strand_id
1 'polypeptide(L)'
;NYFVTYSLCCPSRATTLRGQYPHSTKIEGNQPPQGGFETFRALGRDSSTIATWLHAAGYRTAMFGKYLNGYQPAAGVPAGWSEWYVGGNAYRSYDYTLNENGTAVSYGHAPQDFLVDVIAHKAADLIRRSAADRTPVFLYVAPFTPHAPATAAPRHEGLFADARLPRSAAFNEADVSDKPAALRNRPPLRPRMVT
;
A
#
# COMPACT_ATOMS: atom_id res chain seq x y z
N ASN A 1 -17.77 -5.04 6.54
CA ASN A 1 -17.74 -4.12 5.39
C ASN A 1 -16.61 -3.12 5.58
N TYR A 2 -15.88 -2.81 4.52
CA TYR A 2 -14.84 -1.79 4.48
C TYR A 2 -15.22 -0.73 3.44
N PHE A 3 -15.25 0.53 3.86
CA PHE A 3 -15.59 1.64 2.99
C PHE A 3 -14.38 2.52 2.78
N VAL A 4 -14.00 2.72 1.52
CA VAL A 4 -12.91 3.61 1.15
C VAL A 4 -13.41 5.05 1.16
N THR A 5 -12.81 5.89 1.98
CA THR A 5 -13.18 7.30 2.10
C THR A 5 -12.66 8.16 0.95
N TYR A 6 -11.56 7.73 0.32
CA TYR A 6 -10.93 8.39 -0.82
C TYR A 6 -10.11 7.36 -1.61
N SER A 7 -10.48 7.09 -2.84
CA SER A 7 -9.89 6.02 -3.66
C SER A 7 -8.57 6.44 -4.35
N LEU A 8 -7.63 6.98 -3.57
CA LEU A 8 -6.29 7.37 -4.01
C LEU A 8 -5.27 6.95 -2.94
N CYS A 9 -4.06 6.56 -3.36
CA CYS A 9 -3.05 5.94 -2.51
C CYS A 9 -2.79 6.69 -1.20
N CYS A 10 -2.24 7.89 -1.27
CA CYS A 10 -1.79 8.60 -0.08
C CYS A 10 -2.94 9.07 0.82
N PRO A 11 -4.04 9.67 0.31
CA PRO A 11 -5.19 10.04 1.13
C PRO A 11 -5.81 8.85 1.87
N SER A 12 -6.00 7.71 1.19
CA SER A 12 -6.53 6.50 1.80
C SER A 12 -5.62 5.97 2.92
N ARG A 13 -4.31 5.96 2.68
CA ARG A 13 -3.31 5.51 3.68
C ARG A 13 -3.23 6.47 4.87
N ALA A 14 -3.28 7.77 4.63
CA ALA A 14 -3.35 8.78 5.69
C ALA A 14 -4.61 8.61 6.54
N THR A 15 -5.76 8.33 5.92
CA THR A 15 -7.01 8.00 6.62
C THR A 15 -6.85 6.77 7.51
N THR A 16 -6.25 5.69 6.98
CA THR A 16 -6.00 4.46 7.77
C THR A 16 -5.07 4.74 8.96
N LEU A 17 -4.01 5.52 8.75
CA LEU A 17 -3.05 5.84 9.81
C LEU A 17 -3.62 6.76 10.88
N ARG A 18 -4.50 7.67 10.52
CA ARG A 18 -4.99 8.73 11.40
C ARG A 18 -6.41 8.52 11.94
N GLY A 19 -7.20 7.62 11.32
CA GLY A 19 -8.63 7.50 11.60
C GLY A 19 -9.43 8.75 11.24
N GLN A 20 -8.96 9.57 10.31
CA GLN A 20 -9.53 10.86 9.93
C GLN A 20 -9.76 10.94 8.43
N TYR A 21 -10.82 11.61 8.01
CA TYR A 21 -11.08 11.87 6.59
C TYR A 21 -10.01 12.77 5.94
N PRO A 22 -9.81 12.72 4.62
CA PRO A 22 -8.79 13.52 3.92
C PRO A 22 -8.87 15.01 4.17
N HIS A 23 -10.08 15.60 4.22
CA HIS A 23 -10.25 17.01 4.55
C HIS A 23 -9.75 17.39 5.96
N SER A 24 -9.75 16.45 6.90
CA SER A 24 -9.23 16.65 8.26
C SER A 24 -7.71 16.42 8.32
N THR A 25 -7.21 15.39 7.62
CA THR A 25 -5.76 15.15 7.54
C THR A 25 -5.05 16.19 6.69
N LYS A 26 -5.74 16.86 5.76
CA LYS A 26 -5.20 17.73 4.69
C LYS A 26 -4.31 16.95 3.71
N ILE A 27 -4.55 15.65 3.57
CA ILE A 27 -3.85 14.79 2.61
C ILE A 27 -4.89 14.36 1.57
N GLU A 28 -4.92 15.09 0.46
CA GLU A 28 -5.91 14.96 -0.60
C GLU A 28 -5.28 14.53 -1.94
N GLY A 29 -3.95 14.38 -1.99
CA GLY A 29 -3.19 13.98 -3.16
C GLY A 29 -2.02 13.04 -2.82
N ASN A 30 -1.32 12.60 -3.86
CA ASN A 30 -0.14 11.74 -3.72
C ASN A 30 1.18 12.52 -3.65
N GLN A 31 1.17 13.80 -3.97
CA GLN A 31 2.35 14.65 -4.09
C GLN A 31 2.15 15.99 -3.37
N PRO A 32 3.23 16.64 -2.92
CA PRO A 32 3.16 18.01 -2.42
C PRO A 32 2.57 18.97 -3.46
N PRO A 33 1.86 20.00 -3.05
CA PRO A 33 1.50 20.34 -1.66
C PRO A 33 0.24 19.63 -1.16
N GLN A 34 -0.51 18.88 -2.01
CA GLN A 34 -1.79 18.29 -1.66
C GLN A 34 -1.66 16.97 -0.88
N GLY A 35 -0.46 16.40 -0.76
CA GLY A 35 -0.24 15.14 -0.07
C GLY A 35 1.17 14.58 -0.23
N GLY A 36 1.30 13.27 -0.10
CA GLY A 36 2.59 12.60 -0.07
C GLY A 36 3.19 12.55 1.34
N PHE A 37 4.28 11.79 1.45
CA PHE A 37 5.01 11.60 2.70
C PHE A 37 5.51 12.92 3.30
N GLU A 38 6.08 13.79 2.46
CA GLU A 38 6.64 15.06 2.91
C GLU A 38 5.57 15.98 3.48
N THR A 39 4.41 16.09 2.81
CA THR A 39 3.28 16.89 3.31
C THR A 39 2.72 16.31 4.60
N PHE A 40 2.58 14.98 4.71
CA PHE A 40 2.11 14.31 5.91
C PHE A 40 3.02 14.62 7.10
N ARG A 41 4.33 14.56 6.89
CA ARG A 41 5.36 14.87 7.89
C ARG A 41 5.41 16.37 8.23
N ALA A 42 5.40 17.23 7.24
CA ALA A 42 5.43 18.68 7.43
C ALA A 42 4.23 19.20 8.24
N LEU A 43 3.07 18.54 8.11
CA LEU A 43 1.88 18.81 8.91
C LEU A 43 1.89 18.13 10.29
N GLY A 44 2.99 17.46 10.67
CA GLY A 44 3.11 16.74 11.95
C GLY A 44 2.15 15.55 12.10
N ARG A 45 1.63 15.00 10.99
CA ARG A 45 0.63 13.93 11.04
C ARG A 45 1.22 12.59 11.48
N ASP A 46 2.51 12.39 11.29
CA ASP A 46 3.25 11.19 11.69
C ASP A 46 3.45 11.06 13.21
N SER A 47 3.32 12.15 13.97
CA SER A 47 3.45 12.14 15.43
C SER A 47 2.25 11.52 16.17
N SER A 48 1.11 11.34 15.51
CA SER A 48 -0.10 10.77 16.10
C SER A 48 -0.83 9.90 15.10
N THR A 49 -0.55 8.61 15.11
CA THR A 49 -1.08 7.59 14.19
C THR A 49 -1.49 6.35 14.97
N ILE A 50 -2.23 5.44 14.34
CA ILE A 50 -2.55 4.13 14.93
C ILE A 50 -1.29 3.40 15.43
N ALA A 51 -0.15 3.58 14.74
CA ALA A 51 1.12 3.00 15.15
C ALA A 51 1.61 3.60 16.47
N THR A 52 1.61 4.93 16.60
CA THR A 52 2.03 5.60 17.84
C THR A 52 1.12 5.26 19.01
N TRP A 53 -0.19 5.17 18.79
CA TRP A 53 -1.17 4.84 19.84
C TRP A 53 -1.01 3.40 20.32
N LEU A 54 -0.89 2.45 19.39
CA LEU A 54 -0.74 1.03 19.75
C LEU A 54 0.65 0.74 20.33
N HIS A 55 1.69 1.40 19.82
CA HIS A 55 3.02 1.30 20.41
C HIS A 55 3.03 1.77 21.88
N ALA A 56 2.39 2.90 22.16
CA ALA A 56 2.25 3.41 23.52
C ALA A 56 1.41 2.49 24.43
N ALA A 57 0.51 1.69 23.83
CA ALA A 57 -0.29 0.67 24.52
C ALA A 57 0.45 -0.69 24.67
N GLY A 58 1.74 -0.77 24.34
CA GLY A 58 2.56 -1.98 24.51
C GLY A 58 2.49 -2.98 23.36
N TYR A 59 1.91 -2.60 22.21
CA TYR A 59 1.94 -3.44 21.02
C TYR A 59 3.31 -3.40 20.33
N ARG A 60 3.74 -4.51 19.79
CA ARG A 60 4.78 -4.54 18.76
C ARG A 60 4.12 -4.12 17.44
N THR A 61 4.54 -2.99 16.91
CA THR A 61 3.97 -2.38 15.71
C THR A 61 4.90 -2.55 14.53
N ALA A 62 4.40 -2.98 13.37
CA ALA A 62 5.25 -3.18 12.21
C ALA A 62 4.58 -2.78 10.90
N MET A 63 5.38 -2.23 9.99
CA MET A 63 4.98 -1.82 8.65
C MET A 63 5.80 -2.57 7.59
N PHE A 64 5.12 -3.14 6.62
CA PHE A 64 5.73 -3.88 5.51
C PHE A 64 5.23 -3.37 4.16
N GLY A 65 6.15 -3.14 3.22
CA GLY A 65 5.83 -2.82 1.84
C GLY A 65 5.71 -1.33 1.54
N LYS A 66 4.55 -0.85 1.11
CA LYS A 66 4.32 0.53 0.70
C LYS A 66 3.76 1.37 1.84
N TYR A 67 4.46 2.46 2.18
CA TYR A 67 3.97 3.50 3.09
C TYR A 67 3.21 4.59 2.32
N LEU A 68 3.57 5.84 2.48
CA LEU A 68 2.99 6.99 1.75
C LEU A 68 3.78 7.27 0.47
N ASN A 69 3.12 7.81 -0.54
CA ASN A 69 3.78 8.22 -1.77
C ASN A 69 4.90 9.23 -1.48
N GLY A 70 6.02 9.09 -2.16
CA GLY A 70 7.19 9.95 -1.95
C GLY A 70 8.11 9.50 -0.81
N TYR A 71 7.72 8.53 0.02
CA TYR A 71 8.64 7.96 1.01
C TYR A 71 9.87 7.36 0.31
N GLN A 72 11.05 7.64 0.87
CA GLN A 72 12.31 7.05 0.43
C GLN A 72 12.97 6.30 1.59
N PRO A 73 13.68 5.18 1.34
CA PRO A 73 14.34 4.40 2.40
C PRO A 73 15.27 5.23 3.30
N ALA A 74 15.92 6.26 2.75
CA ALA A 74 16.79 7.17 3.49
C ALA A 74 16.05 8.14 4.43
N ALA A 75 14.73 8.24 4.33
CA ALA A 75 13.96 9.18 5.17
C ALA A 75 13.78 8.73 6.62
N GLY A 76 14.29 7.54 6.96
CA GLY A 76 14.23 6.98 8.31
C GLY A 76 12.92 6.28 8.62
N VAL A 77 12.74 5.90 9.87
CA VAL A 77 11.56 5.21 10.40
C VAL A 77 10.65 6.22 11.09
N PRO A 78 9.39 6.36 10.70
CA PRO A 78 8.44 7.23 11.41
C PRO A 78 8.16 6.75 12.84
N ALA A 79 7.69 7.65 13.69
CA ALA A 79 7.39 7.35 15.08
C ALA A 79 6.32 6.24 15.23
N GLY A 80 6.44 5.46 16.30
CA GLY A 80 5.46 4.44 16.68
C GLY A 80 5.61 3.09 15.99
N TRP A 81 6.64 2.89 15.15
CA TRP A 81 6.93 1.60 14.53
C TRP A 81 8.09 0.90 15.23
N SER A 82 7.84 -0.29 15.75
CA SER A 82 8.87 -1.17 16.34
C SER A 82 9.71 -1.85 15.26
N GLU A 83 9.09 -2.19 14.13
CA GLU A 83 9.75 -2.80 12.99
C GLU A 83 9.27 -2.17 11.68
N TRP A 84 10.20 -2.01 10.74
CA TRP A 84 9.97 -1.24 9.53
C TRP A 84 10.66 -1.87 8.34
N TYR A 85 9.89 -2.32 7.35
CA TYR A 85 10.38 -2.98 6.13
C TYR A 85 9.69 -2.35 4.91
N VAL A 86 10.09 -1.13 4.57
CA VAL A 86 9.32 -0.26 3.65
C VAL A 86 10.17 0.21 2.49
N GLY A 87 9.64 0.04 1.28
CA GLY A 87 10.24 0.52 0.05
C GLY A 87 9.74 1.89 -0.40
N GLY A 88 10.59 2.63 -1.11
CA GLY A 88 10.19 3.87 -1.79
C GLY A 88 9.51 3.61 -3.13
N ASN A 89 10.19 2.90 -4.01
CA ASN A 89 9.71 2.54 -5.35
C ASN A 89 9.97 1.06 -5.62
N ALA A 90 9.04 0.20 -5.24
CA ALA A 90 9.16 -1.24 -5.40
C ALA A 90 7.99 -1.85 -6.21
N TYR A 91 7.42 -1.08 -7.14
CA TYR A 91 6.27 -1.50 -7.96
C TYR A 91 6.56 -2.69 -8.89
N ARG A 92 7.82 -2.86 -9.30
CA ARG A 92 8.24 -4.00 -10.14
C ARG A 92 8.41 -5.29 -9.38
N SER A 93 8.38 -5.24 -8.03
CA SER A 93 8.61 -6.38 -7.12
C SER A 93 10.01 -6.99 -7.19
N TYR A 94 10.92 -6.41 -7.96
CA TYR A 94 12.34 -6.75 -8.11
C TYR A 94 13.17 -5.46 -8.21
N ASP A 95 14.47 -5.57 -8.01
CA ASP A 95 15.44 -4.46 -8.13
C ASP A 95 15.02 -3.23 -7.31
N TYR A 96 14.77 -3.45 -6.04
CA TYR A 96 14.26 -2.44 -5.11
C TYR A 96 15.16 -2.34 -3.86
N THR A 97 14.92 -1.29 -3.09
CA THR A 97 15.55 -1.09 -1.77
C THR A 97 14.47 -0.93 -0.72
N LEU A 98 14.60 -1.67 0.38
CA LEU A 98 13.82 -1.46 1.61
C LEU A 98 14.65 -0.67 2.63
N ASN A 99 13.98 0.15 3.41
CA ASN A 99 14.48 0.51 4.73
C ASN A 99 14.09 -0.62 5.68
N GLU A 100 15.08 -1.31 6.22
CA GLU A 100 14.92 -2.35 7.21
C GLU A 100 15.39 -1.83 8.57
N ASN A 101 14.45 -1.34 9.36
CA ASN A 101 14.72 -0.80 10.70
C ASN A 101 15.81 0.28 10.73
N GLY A 102 15.84 1.15 9.74
CA GLY A 102 16.82 2.22 9.60
C GLY A 102 18.00 1.92 8.67
N THR A 103 18.14 0.67 8.21
CA THR A 103 19.20 0.27 7.28
C THR A 103 18.64 0.09 5.88
N ALA A 104 19.26 0.69 4.87
CA ALA A 104 18.91 0.47 3.47
C ALA A 104 19.44 -0.89 2.98
N VAL A 105 18.55 -1.78 2.59
CA VAL A 105 18.87 -3.12 2.06
C VAL A 105 18.35 -3.23 0.64
N SER A 106 19.26 -3.52 -0.30
CA SER A 106 18.93 -3.68 -1.72
C SER A 106 18.67 -5.15 -2.05
N TYR A 107 17.64 -5.37 -2.85
CA TYR A 107 17.21 -6.65 -3.38
C TYR A 107 17.36 -6.62 -4.91
N GLY A 108 17.80 -7.74 -5.47
CA GLY A 108 18.04 -7.87 -6.91
C GLY A 108 16.84 -8.46 -7.66
N HIS A 109 17.18 -9.33 -8.64
CA HIS A 109 16.20 -9.93 -9.55
C HIS A 109 16.11 -11.46 -9.41
N ALA A 110 16.75 -12.04 -8.40
CA ALA A 110 16.67 -13.47 -8.15
C ALA A 110 15.26 -13.85 -7.64
N PRO A 111 14.76 -15.07 -7.87
CA PRO A 111 13.43 -15.49 -7.46
C PRO A 111 13.12 -15.24 -5.97
N GLN A 112 14.11 -15.38 -5.10
CA GLN A 112 13.98 -15.11 -3.66
C GLN A 112 13.86 -13.63 -3.32
N ASP A 113 14.17 -12.73 -4.26
CA ASP A 113 14.07 -11.28 -4.08
C ASP A 113 12.67 -10.75 -4.40
N PHE A 114 11.73 -11.62 -4.80
CA PHE A 114 10.36 -11.19 -5.08
C PHE A 114 9.74 -10.52 -3.85
N LEU A 115 9.42 -9.24 -3.97
CA LEU A 115 9.04 -8.38 -2.84
C LEU A 115 7.95 -8.96 -1.96
N VAL A 116 6.90 -9.54 -2.56
CA VAL A 116 5.76 -10.06 -1.78
C VAL A 116 6.21 -11.21 -0.89
N ASP A 117 7.11 -12.07 -1.38
CA ASP A 117 7.65 -13.19 -0.59
C ASP A 117 8.56 -12.67 0.52
N VAL A 118 9.41 -11.69 0.20
CA VAL A 118 10.31 -11.06 1.20
C VAL A 118 9.51 -10.48 2.36
N ILE A 119 8.49 -9.64 2.08
CA ILE A 119 7.68 -9.04 3.15
C ILE A 119 6.81 -10.07 3.87
N ALA A 120 6.31 -11.10 3.16
CA ALA A 120 5.51 -12.16 3.78
C ALA A 120 6.35 -12.99 4.77
N HIS A 121 7.59 -13.36 4.39
CA HIS A 121 8.51 -14.08 5.29
C HIS A 121 8.86 -13.26 6.53
N LYS A 122 9.17 -11.97 6.37
CA LYS A 122 9.48 -11.06 7.49
C LYS A 122 8.26 -10.86 8.40
N ALA A 123 7.06 -10.71 7.84
CA ALA A 123 5.83 -10.59 8.62
C ALA A 123 5.50 -11.88 9.39
N ALA A 124 5.65 -13.03 8.75
CA ALA A 124 5.45 -14.32 9.40
C ALA A 124 6.45 -14.58 10.54
N ASP A 125 7.71 -14.16 10.35
CA ASP A 125 8.73 -14.24 11.40
C ASP A 125 8.38 -13.36 12.59
N LEU A 126 7.96 -12.12 12.34
CA LEU A 126 7.51 -11.23 13.41
C LEU A 126 6.33 -11.81 14.21
N ILE A 127 5.35 -12.41 13.52
CA ILE A 127 4.21 -13.08 14.19
C ILE A 127 4.71 -14.19 15.11
N ARG A 128 5.64 -15.05 14.61
CA ARG A 128 6.19 -16.16 15.44
C ARG A 128 6.93 -15.64 16.68
N ARG A 129 7.79 -14.64 16.51
CA ARG A 129 8.53 -14.01 17.62
C ARG A 129 7.59 -13.38 18.64
N SER A 130 6.58 -12.66 18.17
CA SER A 130 5.62 -12.00 19.05
C SER A 130 4.74 -13.00 19.81
N ALA A 131 4.39 -14.12 19.17
CA ALA A 131 3.66 -15.20 19.84
C ALA A 131 4.51 -15.85 20.95
N ALA A 132 5.80 -16.10 20.68
CA ALA A 132 6.74 -16.63 21.68
C ALA A 132 6.90 -15.68 22.86
N ASP A 133 7.01 -14.38 22.58
CA ASP A 133 7.16 -13.32 23.61
C ASP A 133 5.83 -12.97 24.29
N ARG A 134 4.70 -13.49 23.83
CA ARG A 134 3.34 -13.12 24.25
C ARG A 134 3.07 -11.61 24.12
N THR A 135 3.68 -10.96 23.13
CA THR A 135 3.52 -9.53 22.88
C THR A 135 2.40 -9.32 21.86
N PRO A 136 1.40 -8.48 22.14
CA PRO A 136 0.38 -8.17 21.15
C PRO A 136 1.00 -7.46 19.94
N VAL A 137 0.47 -7.75 18.74
CA VAL A 137 1.03 -7.19 17.50
C VAL A 137 0.02 -6.36 16.73
N PHE A 138 0.52 -5.33 16.08
CA PHE A 138 -0.16 -4.61 15.02
C PHE A 138 0.70 -4.67 13.77
N LEU A 139 0.18 -5.30 12.74
CA LEU A 139 0.86 -5.45 11.45
C LEU A 139 0.12 -4.67 10.37
N TYR A 140 0.82 -3.77 9.70
CA TYR A 140 0.32 -3.16 8.48
C TYR A 140 1.11 -3.73 7.30
N VAL A 141 0.60 -4.82 6.71
CA VAL A 141 1.20 -5.48 5.55
C VAL A 141 0.55 -4.93 4.29
N ALA A 142 1.29 -4.14 3.54
CA ALA A 142 0.80 -3.37 2.39
C ALA A 142 1.71 -3.58 1.17
N PRO A 143 1.60 -4.73 0.46
CA PRO A 143 2.39 -4.96 -0.74
C PRO A 143 2.13 -3.89 -1.81
N PHE A 144 3.11 -3.68 -2.72
CA PHE A 144 2.92 -2.80 -3.86
C PHE A 144 1.98 -3.43 -4.90
N THR A 145 2.04 -4.75 -5.07
CA THR A 145 1.14 -5.50 -5.95
C THR A 145 -0.29 -5.53 -5.39
N PRO A 146 -1.30 -5.55 -6.24
CA PRO A 146 -1.31 -5.67 -7.71
C PRO A 146 -1.23 -4.33 -8.47
N HIS A 147 -0.66 -3.26 -7.91
CA HIS A 147 -0.43 -2.02 -8.66
C HIS A 147 0.42 -2.30 -9.91
N ALA A 148 0.13 -1.60 -11.03
CA ALA A 148 0.92 -1.73 -12.25
C ALA A 148 2.44 -1.53 -11.97
N PRO A 149 3.30 -2.34 -12.60
CA PRO A 149 3.09 -3.28 -13.70
C PRO A 149 2.47 -4.63 -13.32
N ALA A 150 2.07 -4.85 -12.06
CA ALA A 150 1.40 -6.06 -11.58
C ALA A 150 2.23 -7.35 -11.83
N THR A 151 3.54 -7.26 -11.57
CA THR A 151 4.48 -8.37 -11.75
C THR A 151 4.05 -9.58 -10.91
N ALA A 152 3.80 -10.71 -11.57
CA ALA A 152 3.50 -11.98 -10.91
C ALA A 152 4.79 -12.63 -10.40
N ALA A 153 4.69 -13.45 -9.35
CA ALA A 153 5.78 -14.36 -9.01
C ALA A 153 5.98 -15.38 -10.13
N PRO A 154 7.23 -15.79 -10.45
CA PRO A 154 7.48 -16.75 -11.53
C PRO A 154 6.66 -18.04 -11.44
N ARG A 155 6.44 -18.56 -10.24
CA ARG A 155 5.58 -19.73 -9.99
C ARG A 155 4.10 -19.55 -10.32
N HIS A 156 3.66 -18.31 -10.53
CA HIS A 156 2.27 -17.97 -10.85
C HIS A 156 2.11 -17.46 -12.28
N GLU A 157 3.19 -17.39 -13.06
CA GLU A 157 3.12 -17.01 -14.47
C GLU A 157 2.22 -17.99 -15.23
N GLY A 158 1.33 -17.46 -16.03
CA GLY A 158 0.38 -18.24 -16.81
C GLY A 158 -0.76 -18.89 -16.02
N LEU A 159 -0.80 -18.81 -14.69
CA LEU A 159 -1.84 -19.48 -13.87
C LEU A 159 -3.27 -19.12 -14.29
N PHE A 160 -3.49 -17.91 -14.80
CA PHE A 160 -4.78 -17.42 -15.26
C PHE A 160 -4.76 -17.00 -16.74
N ALA A 161 -3.90 -17.62 -17.57
CA ALA A 161 -3.76 -17.27 -18.98
C ALA A 161 -5.10 -17.39 -19.77
N ASP A 162 -5.95 -18.35 -19.39
CA ASP A 162 -7.26 -18.56 -20.00
C ASP A 162 -8.40 -17.85 -19.29
N ALA A 163 -8.12 -17.09 -18.22
CA ALA A 163 -9.14 -16.37 -17.48
C ALA A 163 -9.76 -15.27 -18.36
N ARG A 164 -11.09 -15.23 -18.39
CA ARG A 164 -11.83 -14.20 -19.12
C ARG A 164 -12.46 -13.24 -18.13
N LEU A 165 -12.45 -11.97 -18.48
CA LEU A 165 -13.17 -10.96 -17.71
C LEU A 165 -14.66 -11.27 -17.73
N PRO A 166 -15.34 -11.26 -16.57
CA PRO A 166 -16.80 -11.37 -16.53
C PRO A 166 -17.40 -10.17 -17.27
N ARG A 167 -18.29 -10.47 -18.22
CA ARG A 167 -18.99 -9.45 -19.00
C ARG A 167 -20.46 -9.43 -18.60
N SER A 168 -20.72 -8.91 -17.40
CA SER A 168 -22.08 -8.65 -16.94
C SER A 168 -22.74 -7.53 -17.74
N ALA A 169 -24.05 -7.34 -17.57
CA ALA A 169 -24.77 -6.23 -18.21
C ALA A 169 -24.19 -4.84 -17.88
N ALA A 170 -23.54 -4.69 -16.70
CA ALA A 170 -22.89 -3.46 -16.30
C ALA A 170 -21.49 -3.27 -16.90
N PHE A 171 -20.95 -4.25 -17.61
CA PHE A 171 -19.64 -4.13 -18.23
C PHE A 171 -19.71 -3.32 -19.53
N ASN A 172 -19.04 -2.16 -19.55
CA ASN A 172 -19.05 -1.23 -20.69
C ASN A 172 -20.47 -0.90 -21.17
N GLU A 173 -21.34 -0.64 -20.21
CA GLU A 173 -22.76 -0.37 -20.42
C GLU A 173 -22.99 0.77 -21.41
N ALA A 174 -23.85 0.54 -22.40
CA ALA A 174 -24.12 1.52 -23.46
C ALA A 174 -24.97 2.68 -22.96
N ASP A 175 -26.00 2.39 -22.13
CA ASP A 175 -26.83 3.43 -21.51
C ASP A 175 -26.34 3.69 -20.08
N VAL A 176 -25.74 4.83 -19.90
CA VAL A 176 -25.22 5.32 -18.61
C VAL A 176 -26.00 6.53 -18.09
N SER A 177 -27.23 6.73 -18.59
CA SER A 177 -28.07 7.89 -18.24
C SER A 177 -28.42 7.96 -16.76
N ASP A 178 -28.48 6.81 -16.08
CA ASP A 178 -28.74 6.66 -14.64
C ASP A 178 -27.50 6.88 -13.75
N LYS A 179 -26.31 7.01 -14.34
CA LYS A 179 -25.07 7.16 -13.60
C LYS A 179 -24.78 8.63 -13.23
N PRO A 180 -23.95 8.88 -12.21
CA PRO A 180 -23.46 10.22 -11.89
C PRO A 180 -22.80 10.89 -13.09
N ALA A 181 -22.89 12.22 -13.18
CA ALA A 181 -22.39 13.01 -14.32
C ALA A 181 -20.91 12.70 -14.66
N ALA A 182 -20.08 12.44 -13.65
CA ALA A 182 -18.66 12.08 -13.84
C ALA A 182 -18.46 10.77 -14.62
N LEU A 183 -19.43 9.85 -14.59
CA LEU A 183 -19.42 8.59 -15.33
C LEU A 183 -20.12 8.73 -16.68
N ARG A 184 -21.24 9.44 -16.74
CA ARG A 184 -22.01 9.65 -17.98
C ARG A 184 -21.18 10.28 -19.10
N ASN A 185 -20.24 11.13 -18.75
CA ASN A 185 -19.36 11.83 -19.69
C ASN A 185 -18.09 11.04 -20.04
N ARG A 186 -17.95 9.78 -19.61
CA ARG A 186 -16.82 8.94 -19.96
C ARG A 186 -17.10 8.22 -21.28
N PRO A 187 -16.12 8.16 -22.19
CA PRO A 187 -16.24 7.35 -23.37
C PRO A 187 -16.28 5.85 -23.00
N PRO A 188 -16.95 5.01 -23.78
CA PRO A 188 -16.93 3.57 -23.57
C PRO A 188 -15.50 3.02 -23.69
N LEU A 189 -15.23 1.87 -23.06
CA LEU A 189 -13.92 1.22 -23.13
C LEU A 189 -13.59 0.86 -24.59
N ARG A 190 -12.37 1.17 -25.00
CA ARG A 190 -11.90 0.80 -26.34
C ARG A 190 -11.64 -0.72 -26.41
N PRO A 191 -11.76 -1.36 -27.60
CA PRO A 191 -11.53 -2.80 -27.75
C PRO A 191 -10.26 -3.31 -27.08
N ARG A 192 -9.13 -2.61 -27.23
CA ARG A 192 -7.84 -2.95 -26.62
C ARG A 192 -7.82 -2.91 -25.08
N MET A 193 -8.85 -2.38 -24.46
CA MET A 193 -8.98 -2.30 -22.99
C MET A 193 -9.90 -3.39 -22.44
N VAL A 194 -10.46 -4.19 -23.31
CA VAL A 194 -11.45 -5.25 -22.99
C VAL A 194 -11.00 -6.65 -23.41
N THR A 195 -9.77 -6.76 -23.91
CA THR A 195 -9.11 -8.03 -24.27
C THR A 195 -8.29 -8.57 -23.11
#